data_6b1f00a659618eba521897bf099d7156
#
_entry.id   6b1f00a659618eba521897bf099d7156
#
_cell.length_a   1.000
_cell.length_b   1.000
_cell.length_c   1.000
_cell.angle_alpha   90.00
_cell.angle_beta   90.00
_cell.angle_gamma   90.00
#
_symmetry.space_group_name_H-M   'P 1'
#
loop_
_entity.id
_entity.type
_entity.pdbx_description
1 polymer ?
#
loop_
_entity_poly.entity_id
_entity_poly.type
_entity_poly.pdbx_seq_one_letter_code
_entity_poly.pdbx_strand_id
1 'polypeptide(L)'
;MSTLVNPLDERSRDQQSAAPRLDGLEGKTIALLDISKPRGREFLDRLEQLLKERYAVASVVRETKPTYTKPAPATLVQRLAYVDGVIEALADXGSCTTCSLHDSVRLEEQGIPSVPLATEEFRSAARVQASQLGRPDLEAVFVAHPIQDQTPAEIEQRADAVIEEVVARLTSG
;
A
#
# COMPACT_ATOMS: atom_id res chain seq x y z
N MET A 1 -23.11 11.95 -22.78
CA MET A 1 -22.51 11.66 -22.98
C MET A 1 -21.58 11.62 -23.16
N SER A 2 -21.12 11.78 -23.18
CA SER A 2 -20.21 11.68 -23.57
C SER A 2 -19.80 11.06 -23.43
N THR A 3 -20.39 10.80 -23.43
CA THR A 3 -19.92 9.92 -23.56
C THR A 3 -18.85 9.75 -24.32
N LEU A 4 -18.64 10.46 -25.09
CA LEU A 4 -17.47 10.42 -25.74
C LEU A 4 -16.42 10.70 -24.81
N VAL A 5 -15.73 9.72 -24.38
CA VAL A 5 -14.64 9.93 -23.50
C VAL A 5 -13.47 10.33 -24.31
N ASN A 6 -12.97 11.50 -24.09
CA ASN A 6 -11.74 11.95 -24.68
C ASN A 6 -10.61 11.22 -23.97
N PRO A 7 -9.85 10.39 -24.65
CA PRO A 7 -8.78 9.66 -23.95
C PRO A 7 -7.70 10.55 -23.42
N LEU A 8 -7.66 11.81 -23.86
CA LEU A 8 -6.68 12.75 -23.35
C LEU A 8 -7.25 13.63 -22.25
N ASP A 9 -8.46 13.35 -21.82
CA ASP A 9 -9.08 14.19 -20.78
C ASP A 9 -8.50 13.82 -19.42
N GLU A 10 -7.57 14.61 -18.97
CA GLU A 10 -6.91 14.39 -17.69
C GLU A 10 -7.85 14.57 -16.52
N ARG A 11 -8.92 15.32 -16.71
CA ARG A 11 -9.80 15.62 -15.59
C ARG A 11 -10.54 14.39 -15.11
N SER A 12 -10.86 13.45 -16.00
CA SER A 12 -11.58 12.29 -15.53
C SER A 12 -10.70 11.43 -14.64
N ARG A 13 -9.39 11.39 -14.87
CA ARG A 13 -8.50 10.69 -13.98
C ARG A 13 -8.31 11.44 -12.68
N ASP A 14 -8.22 12.76 -12.77
CA ASP A 14 -7.97 13.58 -11.60
C ASP A 14 -9.12 13.52 -10.62
N GLN A 15 -10.27 13.04 -11.06
CA GLN A 15 -11.43 13.04 -10.18
C GLN A 15 -11.68 11.75 -9.47
N GLN A 16 -10.76 10.81 -9.57
CA GLN A 16 -10.90 9.62 -8.77
C GLN A 16 -10.74 9.96 -7.31
N SER A 17 -11.57 9.37 -6.47
CA SER A 17 -11.54 9.73 -5.08
C SER A 17 -10.92 8.65 -4.22
N ALA A 18 -10.40 9.06 -3.10
CA ALA A 18 -9.84 8.14 -2.12
C ALA A 18 -10.96 7.33 -1.48
N ALA A 19 -10.64 6.11 -1.06
CA ALA A 19 -11.54 5.35 -0.22
C ALA A 19 -11.75 6.08 1.10
N PRO A 20 -12.90 5.91 1.74
CA PRO A 20 -13.08 6.49 3.07
C PRO A 20 -12.06 5.92 4.04
N ARG A 21 -11.51 6.76 4.89
CA ARG A 21 -10.55 6.31 5.89
C ARG A 21 -11.28 5.73 7.08
N LEU A 22 -10.58 4.84 7.79
CA LEU A 22 -11.14 4.21 8.97
C LEU A 22 -11.15 5.19 10.14
N ASP A 23 -12.08 5.01 11.06
CA ASP A 23 -12.11 5.86 12.25
C ASP A 23 -11.12 5.41 13.31
N GLY A 24 -10.48 4.30 13.11
CA GLY A 24 -9.45 3.76 13.97
C GLY A 24 -9.20 2.34 13.55
N LEU A 25 -8.19 1.71 14.13
CA LEU A 25 -7.86 0.34 13.77
C LEU A 25 -8.39 -0.69 14.75
N GLU A 26 -8.87 -0.26 15.90
CA GLU A 26 -9.32 -1.19 16.93
C GLU A 26 -10.45 -2.06 16.37
N GLY A 27 -10.29 -3.35 16.48
CA GLY A 27 -11.30 -4.30 16.04
C GLY A 27 -11.37 -4.53 14.55
N LYS A 28 -10.47 -3.94 13.77
CA LYS A 28 -10.52 -4.05 12.32
C LYS A 28 -9.73 -5.24 11.81
N THR A 29 -9.99 -5.61 10.57
CA THR A 29 -9.23 -6.62 9.84
C THR A 29 -8.35 -5.91 8.82
N ILE A 30 -7.05 -6.08 8.95
CA ILE A 30 -6.07 -5.44 8.08
C ILE A 30 -5.33 -6.51 7.29
N ALA A 31 -5.26 -6.34 5.99
CA ALA A 31 -4.48 -7.24 5.17
C ALA A 31 -3.08 -6.69 4.97
N LEU A 32 -2.10 -7.56 5.07
CA LEU A 32 -0.72 -7.24 4.75
C LEU A 32 -0.38 -7.99 3.48
N LEU A 33 -0.17 -7.25 2.42
CA LEU A 33 0.08 -7.81 1.10
C LEU A 33 1.57 -7.74 0.81
N ASP A 34 2.16 -8.92 0.73
CA ASP A 34 3.59 -9.07 0.48
C ASP A 34 3.80 -9.10 -1.03
N ILE A 35 4.64 -8.23 -1.54
CA ILE A 35 4.89 -8.22 -2.98
C ILE A 35 5.88 -9.30 -3.42
N SER A 36 6.36 -10.10 -2.49
CA SER A 36 7.26 -11.24 -2.69
C SER A 36 8.72 -10.85 -2.98
N LYS A 37 9.13 -9.68 -2.52
CA LYS A 37 10.54 -9.30 -2.54
C LYS A 37 11.21 -9.81 -1.27
N PRO A 38 12.51 -10.15 -1.33
CA PRO A 38 13.22 -10.53 -0.11
C PRO A 38 13.14 -9.43 0.94
N ARG A 39 13.08 -9.84 2.18
CA ARG A 39 12.98 -8.99 3.37
C ARG A 39 11.59 -8.41 3.60
N GLY A 40 10.69 -8.54 2.63
CA GLY A 40 9.33 -8.04 2.83
C GLY A 40 8.60 -8.78 3.92
N ARG A 41 8.82 -10.09 4.00
CA ARG A 41 8.14 -10.88 5.02
C ARG A 41 8.55 -10.44 6.42
N GLU A 42 9.84 -10.24 6.65
CA GLU A 42 10.30 -9.81 7.97
C GLU A 42 9.73 -8.45 8.33
N PHE A 43 9.71 -7.54 7.36
CA PHE A 43 9.14 -6.23 7.56
C PHE A 43 7.65 -6.33 7.93
N LEU A 44 6.90 -7.12 7.19
CA LEU A 44 5.48 -7.27 7.45
C LEU A 44 5.21 -8.02 8.74
N ASP A 45 6.06 -8.98 9.10
CA ASP A 45 5.92 -9.64 10.40
C ASP A 45 5.99 -8.62 11.53
N ARG A 46 6.91 -7.67 11.42
CA ARG A 46 7.03 -6.66 12.46
C ARG A 46 5.82 -5.73 12.47
N LEU A 47 5.35 -5.32 11.29
CA LEU A 47 4.14 -4.50 11.24
C LEU A 47 2.96 -5.22 11.86
N GLU A 48 2.82 -6.52 11.58
CA GLU A 48 1.73 -7.28 12.16
C GLU A 48 1.79 -7.25 13.69
N GLN A 49 2.98 -7.45 14.23
CA GLN A 49 3.15 -7.42 15.67
C GLN A 49 2.74 -6.07 16.25
N LEU A 50 3.19 -5.00 15.61
CA LEU A 50 2.89 -3.66 16.11
C LEU A 50 1.39 -3.33 15.99
N LEU A 51 0.77 -3.75 14.89
CA LEU A 51 -0.66 -3.50 14.71
C LEU A 51 -1.48 -4.19 15.79
N LYS A 52 -1.11 -5.41 16.13
CA LYS A 52 -1.84 -6.14 17.16
C LYS A 52 -1.57 -5.58 18.55
N GLU A 53 -0.31 -5.26 18.85
CA GLU A 53 0.06 -4.86 20.20
C GLU A 53 -0.31 -3.43 20.51
N ARG A 54 -0.16 -2.52 19.56
CA ARG A 54 -0.35 -1.10 19.82
C ARG A 54 -1.69 -0.58 19.35
N TYR A 55 -2.29 -1.21 18.35
CA TYR A 55 -3.48 -0.64 17.71
C TYR A 55 -4.70 -1.53 17.84
N ALA A 56 -4.57 -2.65 18.52
CA ALA A 56 -5.70 -3.53 18.82
C ALA A 56 -6.45 -4.00 17.59
N VAL A 57 -5.71 -4.26 16.51
CA VAL A 57 -6.27 -4.84 15.30
C VAL A 57 -6.78 -6.23 15.64
N ALA A 58 -8.01 -6.54 15.23
CA ALA A 58 -8.60 -7.82 15.58
C ALA A 58 -8.03 -8.97 14.77
N SER A 59 -7.72 -8.71 13.50
CA SER A 59 -7.30 -9.80 12.61
C SER A 59 -6.37 -9.25 11.56
N VAL A 60 -5.31 -10.00 11.26
CA VAL A 60 -4.39 -9.67 10.17
C VAL A 60 -4.47 -10.80 9.16
N VAL A 61 -4.74 -10.43 7.91
CA VAL A 61 -4.78 -11.36 6.79
C VAL A 61 -3.49 -11.21 6.01
N ARG A 62 -2.77 -12.30 5.76
CA ARG A 62 -1.52 -12.24 5.02
C ARG A 62 -1.75 -12.81 3.61
N GLU A 63 -1.39 -12.02 2.60
CA GLU A 63 -1.44 -12.46 1.21
C GLU A 63 -0.12 -12.11 0.56
N THR A 64 0.24 -12.88 -0.48
CA THR A 64 1.49 -12.69 -1.18
C THR A 64 1.22 -12.65 -2.68
N LYS A 65 1.78 -11.65 -3.35
CA LYS A 65 1.67 -11.59 -4.80
C LYS A 65 2.55 -12.66 -5.43
N PRO A 66 2.13 -13.20 -6.58
CA PRO A 66 2.99 -14.19 -7.24
C PRO A 66 4.28 -13.60 -7.79
N THR A 67 4.30 -12.30 -8.08
CA THR A 67 5.53 -11.65 -8.52
C THR A 67 5.46 -10.16 -8.18
N TYR A 68 6.61 -9.58 -7.91
CA TYR A 68 6.67 -8.15 -7.62
C TYR A 68 6.75 -7.30 -8.88
N THR A 69 6.81 -7.91 -10.06
CA THR A 69 6.99 -7.16 -11.29
C THR A 69 5.69 -6.85 -12.02
N LYS A 70 4.56 -7.25 -11.45
CA LYS A 70 3.26 -7.03 -12.08
C LYS A 70 2.25 -6.58 -11.04
N PRO A 71 1.18 -5.93 -11.48
CA PRO A 71 0.08 -5.66 -10.55
C PRO A 71 -0.51 -6.96 -10.02
N ALA A 72 -1.17 -6.87 -8.89
CA ALA A 72 -1.77 -8.03 -8.26
C ALA A 72 -2.82 -8.65 -9.19
N PRO A 73 -2.87 -9.98 -9.27
CA PRO A 73 -3.92 -10.60 -10.07
C PRO A 73 -5.31 -10.28 -9.55
N ALA A 74 -6.28 -10.29 -10.44
CA ALA A 74 -7.65 -9.98 -10.05
C ALA A 74 -8.17 -10.90 -8.95
N THR A 75 -7.78 -12.18 -8.97
CA THR A 75 -8.22 -13.09 -7.93
C THR A 75 -7.69 -12.71 -6.56
N LEU A 76 -6.48 -12.20 -6.52
CA LEU A 76 -5.91 -11.74 -5.25
C LEU A 76 -6.66 -10.50 -4.75
N VAL A 77 -6.94 -9.56 -5.64
CA VAL A 77 -7.68 -8.37 -5.26
C VAL A 77 -9.07 -8.77 -4.74
N GLN A 78 -9.70 -9.75 -5.37
CA GLN A 78 -11.01 -10.22 -4.90
C GLN A 78 -10.94 -10.81 -3.51
N ARG A 79 -9.85 -11.52 -3.20
CA ARG A 79 -9.70 -12.08 -1.85
C ARG A 79 -9.55 -11.01 -0.79
N LEU A 80 -9.15 -9.81 -1.19
CA LEU A 80 -8.99 -8.70 -0.25
C LEU A 80 -10.25 -7.85 -0.12
N ALA A 81 -11.33 -8.21 -0.79
CA ALA A 81 -12.50 -7.34 -0.87
C ALA A 81 -13.20 -7.14 0.46
N TYR A 82 -12.96 -8.00 1.44
CA TYR A 82 -13.70 -7.94 2.69
C TYR A 82 -12.86 -7.46 3.87
N VAL A 83 -11.63 -7.04 3.64
CA VAL A 83 -10.85 -6.48 4.75
C VAL A 83 -11.15 -4.99 4.87
N ASP A 84 -10.77 -4.42 6.01
CA ASP A 84 -11.03 -3.01 6.28
C ASP A 84 -9.95 -2.10 5.70
N GLY A 85 -8.72 -2.59 5.57
CA GLY A 85 -7.64 -1.82 4.98
C GLY A 85 -6.52 -2.75 4.54
N VAL A 86 -5.65 -2.23 3.68
CA VAL A 86 -4.55 -3.02 3.11
C VAL A 86 -3.26 -2.25 3.23
N ILE A 87 -2.21 -2.95 3.62
CA ILE A 87 -0.84 -2.43 3.62
C ILE A 87 -0.03 -3.31 2.69
N GLU A 88 0.56 -2.71 1.67
CA GLU A 88 1.31 -3.47 0.66
C GLU A 88 2.78 -3.10 0.71
N ALA A 89 3.66 -4.08 0.90
CA ALA A 89 5.08 -3.81 1.08
C ALA A 89 5.93 -4.95 0.54
N LEU A 90 7.15 -4.73 0.25
CA LEU A 90 7.94 -3.52 0.38
C LEU A 90 8.68 -3.32 -0.92
N ALA A 91 8.46 -2.20 -1.61
CA ALA A 91 9.00 -1.98 -2.94
C ALA A 91 10.34 -1.25 -2.84
N ASP A 92 11.35 -1.84 -3.48
CA ASP A 92 12.66 -1.22 -3.49
C ASP A 92 13.29 -1.17 -4.89
N UNK A 93 12.38 -1.16 -5.80
CA UNK A 93 12.80 -0.95 -7.13
C UNK A 93 11.75 -0.17 -7.75
N GLY A 94 12.02 0.30 -8.96
CA GLY A 94 11.08 1.18 -9.65
C GLY A 94 9.82 0.49 -10.12
N SER A 95 9.96 -0.66 -10.74
CA SER A 95 8.77 -1.34 -11.26
C SER A 95 7.87 -1.84 -10.14
N CYS A 96 8.44 -2.31 -9.05
CA CYS A 96 7.59 -2.77 -7.97
C CYS A 96 6.91 -1.61 -7.24
N THR A 97 7.53 -0.45 -7.20
CA THR A 97 6.87 0.75 -6.68
C THR A 97 5.66 1.11 -7.55
N THR A 98 5.84 1.10 -8.86
CA THR A 98 4.77 1.41 -9.77
C THR A 98 3.61 0.44 -9.64
N CYS A 99 3.91 -0.86 -9.58
CA CYS A 99 2.87 -1.87 -9.44
C CYS A 99 2.13 -1.75 -8.12
N SER A 100 2.85 -1.42 -7.05
CA SER A 100 2.20 -1.25 -5.75
C SER A 100 1.24 -0.09 -5.74
N LEU A 101 1.59 1.01 -6.40
CA LEU A 101 0.66 2.13 -6.51
C LEU A 101 -0.56 1.75 -7.32
N HIS A 102 -0.35 1.03 -8.40
CA HIS A 102 -1.47 0.57 -9.21
C HIS A 102 -2.41 -0.29 -8.38
N ASP A 103 -1.86 -1.20 -7.59
CA ASP A 103 -2.67 -2.05 -6.74
C ASP A 103 -3.46 -1.23 -5.73
N SER A 104 -2.81 -0.23 -5.13
CA SER A 104 -3.48 0.62 -4.15
C SER A 104 -4.65 1.38 -4.78
N VAL A 105 -4.45 1.90 -5.98
CA VAL A 105 -5.55 2.61 -6.64
C VAL A 105 -6.72 1.67 -6.86
N ARG A 106 -6.46 0.45 -7.30
CA ARG A 106 -7.54 -0.51 -7.52
C ARG A 106 -8.30 -0.82 -6.24
N LEU A 107 -7.58 -0.99 -5.14
CA LEU A 107 -8.25 -1.26 -3.86
C LEU A 107 -9.05 -0.06 -3.41
N GLU A 108 -8.48 1.12 -3.57
CA GLU A 108 -9.19 2.33 -3.17
C GLU A 108 -10.45 2.55 -3.99
N GLU A 109 -10.43 2.19 -5.27
CA GLU A 109 -11.64 2.27 -6.09
C GLU A 109 -12.74 1.37 -5.57
N GLN A 110 -12.38 0.31 -4.85
CA GLN A 110 -13.35 -0.59 -4.26
C GLN A 110 -13.75 -0.16 -2.85
N GLY A 111 -13.28 0.97 -2.40
CA GLY A 111 -13.62 1.48 -1.08
C GLY A 111 -12.73 1.00 0.05
N ILE A 112 -11.58 0.41 -0.28
CA ILE A 112 -10.68 -0.16 0.73
C ILE A 112 -9.47 0.74 0.86
N PRO A 113 -9.27 1.43 1.99
CA PRO A 113 -8.09 2.28 2.15
C PRO A 113 -6.84 1.43 2.10
N SER A 114 -5.84 1.94 1.40
CA SER A 114 -4.68 1.14 1.07
C SER A 114 -3.42 2.00 1.17
N VAL A 115 -2.37 1.43 1.75
CA VAL A 115 -1.10 2.13 1.93
C VAL A 115 0.01 1.32 1.27
N PRO A 116 0.61 1.83 0.20
CA PRO A 116 1.78 1.17 -0.35
C PRO A 116 3.04 1.69 0.32
N LEU A 117 4.01 0.81 0.54
CA LEU A 117 5.29 1.20 1.10
C LEU A 117 6.41 0.92 0.11
N ALA A 118 7.30 1.90 -0.01
CA ALA A 118 8.44 1.81 -0.91
C ALA A 118 9.63 2.47 -0.24
N THR A 119 10.81 2.25 -0.80
CA THR A 119 11.97 2.92 -0.24
C THR A 119 12.03 4.36 -0.75
N GLU A 120 12.68 5.19 0.03
CA GLU A 120 12.67 6.63 -0.19
C GLU A 120 13.33 7.03 -1.50
N GLU A 121 14.16 6.18 -2.08
CA GLU A 121 14.76 6.49 -3.38
C GLU A 121 13.73 6.58 -4.50
N PHE A 122 12.55 6.04 -4.29
CA PHE A 122 11.53 6.02 -5.33
C PHE A 122 10.40 7.03 -5.07
N ARG A 123 10.67 8.04 -4.25
CA ARG A 123 9.65 9.02 -3.89
C ARG A 123 9.16 9.81 -5.10
N SER A 124 10.08 10.29 -5.93
CA SER A 124 9.66 11.04 -7.12
C SER A 124 8.90 10.17 -8.10
N ALA A 125 9.38 8.95 -8.31
CA ALA A 125 8.69 8.03 -9.22
C ALA A 125 7.29 7.72 -8.73
N ALA A 126 7.13 7.56 -7.42
CA ALA A 126 5.83 7.27 -6.84
C ALA A 126 4.86 8.42 -7.07
N ARG A 127 5.33 9.66 -6.90
CA ARG A 127 4.47 10.81 -7.13
C ARG A 127 4.00 10.90 -8.57
N VAL A 128 4.92 10.68 -9.50
CA VAL A 128 4.57 10.74 -10.92
C VAL A 128 3.54 9.65 -11.24
N GLN A 129 3.76 8.45 -10.73
CA GLN A 129 2.85 7.35 -11.01
C GLN A 129 1.46 7.60 -10.42
N ALA A 130 1.40 8.13 -9.20
CA ALA A 130 0.11 8.41 -8.59
C ALA A 130 -0.68 9.42 -9.42
N SER A 131 -0.01 10.45 -9.91
CA SER A 131 -0.67 11.41 -10.78
C SER A 131 -1.18 10.77 -12.05
N GLN A 132 -0.36 9.92 -12.66
CA GLN A 132 -0.77 9.27 -13.90
C GLN A 132 -1.95 8.34 -13.70
N LEU A 133 -2.10 7.80 -12.50
CA LEU A 133 -3.23 6.93 -12.18
C LEU A 133 -4.47 7.69 -11.76
N GLY A 134 -4.43 9.02 -11.77
CA GLY A 134 -5.58 9.83 -11.41
C GLY A 134 -5.73 10.03 -9.90
N ARG A 135 -4.69 9.75 -9.15
CA ARG A 135 -4.73 9.88 -7.70
C ARG A 135 -3.51 10.64 -7.21
N PRO A 136 -3.37 11.92 -7.58
CA PRO A 136 -2.20 12.68 -7.12
C PRO A 136 -2.14 12.83 -5.61
N ASP A 137 -3.25 12.59 -4.93
CA ASP A 137 -3.31 12.63 -3.47
C ASP A 137 -2.79 11.36 -2.82
N LEU A 138 -2.65 10.26 -3.56
CA LEU A 138 -2.22 9.01 -2.98
C LEU A 138 -0.73 9.07 -2.71
N GLU A 139 -0.36 8.87 -1.46
CA GLU A 139 1.04 8.91 -1.07
C GLU A 139 1.46 7.59 -0.47
N ALA A 140 2.57 7.06 -0.97
CA ALA A 140 3.20 5.92 -0.34
C ALA A 140 3.84 6.35 0.97
N VAL A 141 4.07 5.41 1.85
CA VAL A 141 4.91 5.62 3.02
C VAL A 141 6.31 5.14 2.63
N PHE A 142 7.32 5.94 2.95
CA PHE A 142 8.67 5.67 2.49
C PHE A 142 9.57 5.22 3.62
N VAL A 143 10.32 4.17 3.33
CA VAL A 143 11.20 3.47 4.26
C VAL A 143 12.63 3.74 3.83
N ALA A 144 13.56 3.77 4.76
CA ALA A 144 14.95 4.02 4.41
C ALA A 144 15.48 2.93 3.50
N HIS A 145 16.21 3.33 2.49
CA HIS A 145 16.92 2.46 1.58
C HIS A 145 18.34 2.27 2.14
N PRO A 146 18.98 1.13 1.94
CA PRO A 146 18.56 -0.06 1.19
C PRO A 146 17.83 -1.07 2.05
N ILE A 147 17.33 -2.13 1.41
CA ILE A 147 16.56 -3.14 2.11
C ILE A 147 17.25 -4.51 2.09
N GLN A 148 17.76 -4.91 0.92
CA GLN A 148 18.06 -6.33 0.69
C GLN A 148 19.17 -6.86 1.57
N ASP A 149 20.16 -6.03 1.87
CA ASP A 149 21.32 -6.49 2.63
C ASP A 149 21.23 -6.16 4.12
N GLN A 150 20.04 -5.78 4.58
CA GLN A 150 19.88 -5.41 5.98
C GLN A 150 19.68 -6.65 6.85
N THR A 151 20.07 -6.55 8.10
CA THR A 151 19.83 -7.62 9.07
C THR A 151 18.36 -7.62 9.47
N PRO A 152 17.87 -8.72 10.05
CA PRO A 152 16.50 -8.72 10.56
C PRO A 152 16.24 -7.60 11.55
N ALA A 153 17.19 -7.30 12.43
CA ALA A 153 16.99 -6.21 13.40
C ALA A 153 16.85 -4.86 12.70
N GLU A 154 17.65 -4.65 11.64
CA GLU A 154 17.54 -3.40 10.89
C GLU A 154 16.23 -3.29 10.16
N ILE A 155 15.71 -4.40 9.64
CA ILE A 155 14.40 -4.38 8.99
C ILE A 155 13.30 -4.07 10.01
N GLU A 156 13.40 -4.64 11.21
CA GLU A 156 12.43 -4.31 12.25
C GLU A 156 12.47 -2.83 12.60
N GLN A 157 13.65 -2.25 12.64
CA GLN A 157 13.76 -0.82 12.93
C GLN A 157 13.08 0.01 11.85
N ARG A 158 13.16 -0.42 10.61
CA ARG A 158 12.49 0.28 9.54
C ARG A 158 10.97 0.23 9.69
N ALA A 159 10.45 -0.91 10.13
CA ALA A 159 9.02 -1.01 10.38
C ALA A 159 8.61 -0.13 11.55
N ASP A 160 9.39 -0.17 12.63
CA ASP A 160 9.10 0.66 13.80
C ASP A 160 9.07 2.15 13.44
N ALA A 161 9.93 2.55 12.52
CA ALA A 161 10.04 3.96 12.15
C ALA A 161 8.82 4.46 11.38
N VAL A 162 8.06 3.59 10.73
CA VAL A 162 6.98 4.04 9.85
C VAL A 162 5.59 3.63 10.32
N ILE A 163 5.48 2.85 11.39
CA ILE A 163 4.16 2.33 11.75
C ILE A 163 3.16 3.44 12.03
N GLU A 164 3.57 4.51 12.67
CA GLU A 164 2.63 5.59 12.98
C GLU A 164 2.14 6.26 11.70
N GLU A 165 3.01 6.45 10.75
CA GLU A 165 2.60 7.06 9.49
C GLU A 165 1.66 6.13 8.71
N VAL A 166 1.96 4.83 8.72
CA VAL A 166 1.08 3.86 8.07
C VAL A 166 -0.32 3.93 8.65
N VAL A 167 -0.40 3.93 9.98
CA VAL A 167 -1.71 4.00 10.64
C VAL A 167 -2.41 5.30 10.31
N ALA A 168 -1.66 6.41 10.29
CA ALA A 168 -2.26 7.69 9.96
C ALA A 168 -2.85 7.69 8.55
N ARG A 169 -2.18 7.04 7.59
CA ARG A 169 -2.71 6.99 6.24
C ARG A 169 -3.98 6.16 6.13
N LEU A 170 -4.14 5.17 6.97
CA LEU A 170 -5.35 4.35 6.95
C LEU A 170 -6.53 5.02 7.67
N THR A 171 -6.24 5.92 8.61
CA THR A 171 -7.27 6.41 9.52
C THR A 171 -7.53 7.90 9.41
N SER A 172 -6.63 8.67 8.85
CA SER A 172 -6.84 10.11 8.80
C SER A 172 -7.95 10.47 7.87
N GLY A 173 -8.85 11.23 8.34
CA GLY A 173 -9.91 11.76 7.52
C GLY A 173 -9.44 12.93 6.72
#